data_0ff1aaee5aa4ac00bcadcb9360ec66c4
#
_entry.id   0ff1aaee5aa4ac00bcadcb9360ec66c4
#
_cell.length_a   1.000
_cell.length_b   1.000
_cell.length_c   1.000
_cell.angle_alpha   90.00
_cell.angle_beta   90.00
_cell.angle_gamma   90.00
#
_symmetry.space_group_name_H-M   'P 1'
#
loop_
_entity.id
_entity.type
_entity.pdbx_description
1 polymer ?
#
loop_
_entity_poly.entity_id
_entity_poly.type
_entity_poly.pdbx_seq_one_letter_code
_entity_poly.pdbx_strand_id
1 'polypeptide(L)'
;MIINKIYHLADLHIRNLKRHKEYREVFNKFLKQVKEDNIEDSMIYLAGDIAHAKTEMSPELVQEISWFLTECSKLRETVLITGNHDCNLNNNYRLDVLTPIIENLGNPRIHYLRDTGVYNIHNLTFVVYSILDRKENWPKGDTIDGEHKICLFHGPVNDSKTDVGYIVSSNSFTEEMFDGFDMALLGDIHKR
;
A
#
# COMPACT_ATOMS: atom_id res chain seq x y z
N MET A 1 11.21 4.93 -17.94
CA MET A 1 10.81 3.50 -18.02
C MET A 1 9.30 3.43 -18.24
N ILE A 2 8.77 2.48 -18.98
CA ILE A 2 7.33 2.28 -19.13
C ILE A 2 6.93 1.09 -18.25
N ILE A 3 6.11 1.31 -17.23
CA ILE A 3 5.62 0.24 -16.36
C ILE A 3 4.41 -0.41 -17.02
N ASN A 4 4.49 -1.72 -17.21
CA ASN A 4 3.46 -2.54 -17.86
C ASN A 4 2.79 -3.53 -16.90
N LYS A 5 3.37 -3.74 -15.71
CA LYS A 5 2.85 -4.66 -14.69
C LYS A 5 3.03 -4.11 -13.29
N ILE A 6 2.01 -4.25 -12.46
CA ILE A 6 2.07 -3.96 -11.02
C ILE A 6 1.79 -5.25 -10.25
N TYR A 7 2.71 -5.64 -9.35
CA TYR A 7 2.48 -6.68 -8.37
C TYR A 7 1.84 -6.02 -7.15
N HIS A 8 0.57 -6.28 -6.95
CA HIS A 8 -0.23 -5.67 -5.89
C HIS A 8 -0.36 -6.61 -4.69
N LEU A 9 0.10 -6.17 -3.52
CA LEU A 9 -0.10 -6.83 -2.23
C LEU A 9 -0.79 -5.85 -1.29
N ALA A 10 -1.62 -6.38 -0.40
CA ALA A 10 -2.30 -5.63 0.65
C ALA A 10 -2.33 -6.42 1.95
N ASP A 11 -2.54 -5.75 3.06
CA ASP A 11 -2.94 -6.37 4.33
C ASP A 11 -1.96 -7.44 4.82
N LEU A 12 -0.68 -7.13 4.84
CA LEU A 12 0.37 -8.06 5.25
C LEU A 12 0.28 -8.38 6.74
N HIS A 13 -0.11 -7.41 7.55
CA HIS A 13 -0.31 -7.53 8.99
C HIS A 13 0.83 -8.25 9.71
N ILE A 14 2.07 -7.84 9.45
CA ILE A 14 3.25 -8.42 10.10
C ILE A 14 3.15 -8.17 11.61
N ARG A 15 3.12 -9.25 12.40
CA ARG A 15 2.94 -9.18 13.85
C ARG A 15 4.26 -8.99 14.57
N ASN A 16 4.22 -8.33 15.72
CA ASN A 16 5.41 -7.97 16.51
C ASN A 16 6.36 -9.13 16.80
N LEU A 17 5.86 -10.20 17.39
CA LEU A 17 6.69 -11.31 17.92
C LEU A 17 6.19 -12.69 17.47
N LYS A 18 5.33 -12.75 16.45
CA LYS A 18 4.67 -13.99 16.06
C LYS A 18 4.78 -14.25 14.56
N ARG A 19 4.99 -15.52 14.21
CA ARG A 19 4.88 -16.04 12.84
C ARG A 19 5.92 -15.47 11.85
N HIS A 20 7.05 -14.93 12.31
CA HIS A 20 8.05 -14.34 11.42
C HIS A 20 8.65 -15.36 10.42
N LYS A 21 8.80 -16.62 10.80
CA LYS A 21 9.23 -17.68 9.87
C LYS A 21 8.23 -17.87 8.72
N GLU A 22 6.94 -17.89 9.05
CA GLU A 22 5.86 -18.05 8.06
C GLU A 22 5.78 -16.84 7.12
N TYR A 23 5.90 -15.61 7.66
CA TYR A 23 6.02 -14.42 6.81
C TYR A 23 7.21 -14.52 5.86
N ARG A 24 8.39 -14.91 6.39
CA ARG A 24 9.59 -15.11 5.57
C ARG A 24 9.38 -16.12 4.44
N GLU A 25 8.72 -17.24 4.72
CA GLU A 25 8.42 -18.25 3.71
C GLU A 25 7.49 -17.71 2.61
N VAL A 26 6.42 -16.99 2.99
CA VAL A 26 5.46 -16.40 2.04
C VAL A 26 6.13 -15.30 1.23
N PHE A 27 6.86 -14.40 1.86
CA PHE A 27 7.55 -13.31 1.18
C PHE A 27 8.63 -13.86 0.22
N ASN A 28 9.39 -14.87 0.61
CA ASN A 28 10.36 -15.50 -0.28
C ASN A 28 9.69 -16.15 -1.50
N LYS A 29 8.50 -16.74 -1.36
CA LYS A 29 7.73 -17.27 -2.51
C LYS A 29 7.31 -16.14 -3.45
N PHE A 30 6.82 -15.03 -2.90
CA PHE A 30 6.46 -13.84 -3.69
C PHE A 30 7.68 -13.27 -4.42
N LEU A 31 8.78 -13.03 -3.72
CA LEU A 31 10.02 -12.49 -4.31
C LEU A 31 10.57 -13.41 -5.40
N LYS A 32 10.50 -14.73 -5.18
CA LYS A 32 10.87 -15.74 -6.18
C LYS A 32 10.00 -15.62 -7.43
N GLN A 33 8.68 -15.50 -7.27
CA GLN A 33 7.75 -15.32 -8.39
C GLN A 33 8.07 -14.05 -9.19
N VAL A 34 8.26 -12.91 -8.53
CA VAL A 34 8.63 -11.65 -9.20
C VAL A 34 9.93 -11.79 -10.00
N LYS A 35 10.89 -12.52 -9.45
CA LYS A 35 12.16 -12.80 -10.12
C LYS A 35 12.00 -13.75 -11.32
N GLU A 36 11.21 -14.81 -11.17
CA GLU A 36 10.97 -15.83 -12.22
C GLU A 36 10.13 -15.28 -13.37
N ASP A 37 9.17 -14.39 -13.09
CA ASP A 37 8.38 -13.68 -14.12
C ASP A 37 9.29 -12.86 -15.06
N ASN A 38 10.44 -12.42 -14.57
CA ASN A 38 11.48 -11.67 -15.32
C ASN A 38 10.95 -10.50 -16.16
N ILE A 39 9.93 -9.78 -15.62
CA ILE A 39 9.34 -8.61 -16.28
C ILE A 39 10.00 -7.36 -15.69
N GLU A 40 11.01 -6.83 -16.40
CA GLU A 40 11.77 -5.65 -15.96
C GLU A 40 10.89 -4.41 -15.81
N ASP A 41 9.97 -4.20 -16.76
CA ASP A 41 9.02 -3.07 -16.76
C ASP A 41 7.85 -3.32 -15.79
N SER A 42 8.19 -3.60 -14.54
CA SER A 42 7.20 -3.87 -13.49
C SER A 42 7.53 -3.17 -12.18
N MET A 43 6.52 -3.03 -11.33
CA MET A 43 6.58 -2.37 -10.05
C MET A 43 5.89 -3.22 -8.98
N ILE A 44 6.31 -3.10 -7.73
CA ILE A 44 5.63 -3.70 -6.58
C ILE A 44 4.84 -2.59 -5.88
N TYR A 45 3.56 -2.84 -5.60
CA TYR A 45 2.71 -1.95 -4.82
C TYR A 45 2.19 -2.65 -3.57
N LEU A 46 2.34 -1.98 -2.43
CA LEU A 46 1.86 -2.43 -1.13
C LEU A 46 0.75 -1.48 -0.64
N ALA A 47 -0.48 -1.98 -0.60
CA ALA A 47 -1.67 -1.17 -0.37
C ALA A 47 -2.01 -0.99 1.13
N GLY A 48 -1.02 -0.73 1.97
CA GLY A 48 -1.22 -0.46 3.40
C GLY A 48 -1.33 -1.72 4.26
N ASP A 49 -1.50 -1.50 5.57
CA ASP A 49 -1.56 -2.52 6.61
C ASP A 49 -0.36 -3.48 6.58
N ILE A 50 0.81 -2.90 6.47
CA ILE A 50 2.09 -3.63 6.49
C ILE A 50 2.34 -4.17 7.88
N ALA A 51 2.20 -3.34 8.92
CA ALA A 51 2.29 -3.74 10.32
C ALA A 51 0.90 -4.12 10.87
N HIS A 52 0.88 -4.99 11.89
CA HIS A 52 -0.38 -5.36 12.53
C HIS A 52 -0.77 -4.45 13.70
N ALA A 53 0.18 -3.80 14.32
CA ALA A 53 -0.03 -3.01 15.55
C ALA A 53 0.43 -1.56 15.37
N LYS A 54 -0.50 -0.64 15.59
CA LYS A 54 -0.37 0.80 15.32
C LYS A 54 0.71 1.53 16.12
N THR A 55 1.07 1.02 17.30
CA THR A 55 1.87 1.76 18.28
C THR A 55 2.95 0.90 18.92
N GLU A 56 2.97 -0.40 18.64
CA GLU A 56 3.92 -1.34 19.23
C GLU A 56 4.87 -1.82 18.14
N MET A 57 6.14 -1.51 18.29
CA MET A 57 7.20 -1.93 17.38
C MET A 57 8.25 -2.72 18.18
N SER A 58 8.37 -4.01 17.89
CA SER A 58 9.52 -4.77 18.38
C SER A 58 10.69 -4.62 17.39
N PRO A 59 11.93 -4.79 17.86
CA PRO A 59 13.11 -4.83 16.98
C PRO A 59 12.97 -5.84 15.84
N GLU A 60 12.35 -6.98 16.11
CA GLU A 60 12.10 -8.04 15.14
C GLU A 60 11.11 -7.59 14.06
N LEU A 61 10.04 -6.87 14.43
CA LEU A 61 9.10 -6.30 13.45
C LEU A 61 9.79 -5.30 12.53
N VAL A 62 10.58 -4.39 13.09
CA VAL A 62 11.37 -3.42 12.31
C VAL A 62 12.30 -4.15 11.35
N GLN A 63 12.95 -5.20 11.80
CA GLN A 63 13.85 -6.01 10.98
C GLN A 63 13.10 -6.71 9.83
N GLU A 64 11.92 -7.30 10.11
CA GLU A 64 11.11 -7.99 9.09
C GLU A 64 10.63 -7.03 8.00
N ILE A 65 10.07 -5.89 8.39
CA ILE A 65 9.61 -4.87 7.44
C ILE A 65 10.78 -4.33 6.62
N SER A 66 11.88 -3.94 7.29
CA SER A 66 13.08 -3.41 6.62
C SER A 66 13.65 -4.41 5.61
N TRP A 67 13.74 -5.68 6.00
CA TRP A 67 14.21 -6.73 5.11
C TRP A 67 13.30 -6.90 3.90
N PHE A 68 11.97 -7.00 4.10
CA PHE A 68 11.03 -7.22 3.02
C PHE A 68 11.04 -6.06 2.01
N LEU A 69 10.99 -4.82 2.49
CA LEU A 69 11.06 -3.63 1.63
C LEU A 69 12.40 -3.58 0.86
N THR A 70 13.50 -3.94 1.51
CA THR A 70 14.82 -4.00 0.87
C THR A 70 14.86 -5.05 -0.23
N GLU A 71 14.36 -6.26 0.02
CA GLU A 71 14.34 -7.32 -0.99
C GLU A 71 13.41 -6.97 -2.16
N CYS A 72 12.23 -6.39 -1.90
CA CYS A 72 11.36 -5.89 -2.95
C CYS A 72 12.07 -4.87 -3.84
N SER A 73 12.71 -3.87 -3.23
CA SER A 73 13.39 -2.77 -3.94
C SER A 73 14.61 -3.22 -4.75
N LYS A 74 15.27 -4.30 -4.36
CA LYS A 74 16.34 -4.92 -5.17
C LYS A 74 15.80 -5.47 -6.49
N LEU A 75 14.58 -6.00 -6.48
CA LEU A 75 13.96 -6.56 -7.67
C LEU A 75 13.28 -5.50 -8.51
N ARG A 76 12.40 -4.69 -7.90
CA ARG A 76 11.56 -3.69 -8.60
C ARG A 76 11.43 -2.44 -7.75
N GLU A 77 11.13 -1.30 -8.35
CA GLU A 77 10.69 -0.14 -7.59
C GLU A 77 9.43 -0.50 -6.80
N THR A 78 9.39 -0.03 -5.55
CA THR A 78 8.34 -0.40 -4.61
C THR A 78 7.60 0.85 -4.17
N VAL A 79 6.32 0.90 -4.45
CA VAL A 79 5.39 1.94 -4.00
C VAL A 79 4.60 1.40 -2.83
N LEU A 80 4.38 2.20 -1.80
CA LEU A 80 3.50 1.82 -0.69
C LEU A 80 2.73 3.01 -0.13
N ILE A 81 1.56 2.73 0.42
CA ILE A 81 0.72 3.69 1.15
C ILE A 81 0.51 3.23 2.60
N THR A 82 -0.05 4.10 3.42
CA THR A 82 -0.40 3.82 4.82
C THR A 82 -1.74 3.10 4.91
N GLY A 83 -1.81 2.04 5.73
CA GLY A 83 -3.07 1.42 6.16
C GLY A 83 -3.46 1.84 7.59
N ASN A 84 -4.68 1.47 8.01
CA ASN A 84 -5.21 1.86 9.32
C ASN A 84 -4.53 1.12 10.49
N HIS A 85 -3.81 0.04 10.24
CA HIS A 85 -2.95 -0.63 11.20
C HIS A 85 -1.52 -0.08 11.25
N ASP A 86 -1.10 0.71 10.27
CA ASP A 86 0.22 1.33 10.26
C ASP A 86 0.27 2.65 11.04
N CYS A 87 -0.89 3.29 11.31
CA CYS A 87 -0.97 4.62 11.91
C CYS A 87 -2.06 4.74 12.98
N ASN A 88 -2.02 5.84 13.73
CA ASN A 88 -3.06 6.16 14.72
C ASN A 88 -4.04 7.19 14.13
N LEU A 89 -5.18 6.74 13.64
CA LEU A 89 -6.21 7.61 13.04
C LEU A 89 -6.79 8.64 14.01
N ASN A 90 -6.69 8.41 15.33
CA ASN A 90 -7.16 9.36 16.34
C ASN A 90 -6.16 10.49 16.63
N ASN A 91 -4.94 10.39 16.11
CA ASN A 91 -3.89 11.37 16.30
C ASN A 91 -2.93 11.39 15.10
N ASN A 92 -3.30 12.14 14.07
CA ASN A 92 -2.56 12.25 12.80
C ASN A 92 -1.20 12.98 12.94
N TYR A 93 -0.94 13.62 14.09
CA TYR A 93 0.36 14.23 14.40
C TYR A 93 1.42 13.21 14.83
N ARG A 94 0.99 12.00 15.20
CA ARG A 94 1.95 10.93 15.51
C ARG A 94 2.51 10.34 14.22
N LEU A 95 3.79 9.95 14.31
CA LEU A 95 4.39 9.13 13.25
C LEU A 95 3.65 7.80 13.13
N ASP A 96 3.47 7.34 11.91
CA ASP A 96 3.11 5.96 11.61
C ASP A 96 4.33 5.04 11.78
N VAL A 97 4.12 3.72 11.76
CA VAL A 97 5.21 2.75 11.98
C VAL A 97 6.16 2.66 10.80
N LEU A 98 5.74 3.05 9.59
CA LEU A 98 6.51 2.91 8.35
C LEU A 98 7.50 4.05 8.15
N THR A 99 7.11 5.29 8.49
CA THR A 99 7.94 6.49 8.29
C THR A 99 9.37 6.29 8.81
N PRO A 100 9.62 5.95 10.11
CA PRO A 100 10.98 5.84 10.62
C PRO A 100 11.77 4.70 9.98
N ILE A 101 11.10 3.63 9.57
CA ILE A 101 11.75 2.51 8.89
C ILE A 101 12.23 2.94 7.51
N ILE A 102 11.36 3.57 6.72
CA ILE A 102 11.64 3.94 5.34
C ILE A 102 12.69 5.05 5.27
N GLU A 103 12.59 6.05 6.16
CA GLU A 103 13.59 7.12 6.26
C GLU A 103 14.98 6.57 6.59
N ASN A 104 15.07 5.60 7.53
CA ASN A 104 16.34 4.96 7.86
C ASN A 104 16.88 4.07 6.74
N LEU A 105 16.03 3.45 5.94
CA LEU A 105 16.49 2.69 4.76
C LEU A 105 17.13 3.60 3.72
N GLY A 106 16.64 4.83 3.56
CA GLY A 106 17.18 5.82 2.62
C GLY A 106 17.28 5.30 1.18
N ASN A 107 16.41 4.38 0.80
CA ASN A 107 16.48 3.71 -0.50
C ASN A 107 15.60 4.43 -1.54
N PRO A 108 16.19 5.04 -2.59
CA PRO A 108 15.45 5.81 -3.58
C PRO A 108 14.48 4.98 -4.45
N ARG A 109 14.55 3.66 -4.39
CA ARG A 109 13.62 2.76 -5.08
C ARG A 109 12.40 2.38 -4.25
N ILE A 110 12.25 2.96 -3.04
CA ILE A 110 11.09 2.80 -2.16
C ILE A 110 10.36 4.13 -2.10
N HIS A 111 9.17 4.17 -2.68
CA HIS A 111 8.31 5.35 -2.75
C HIS A 111 7.19 5.22 -1.73
N TYR A 112 7.35 5.87 -0.58
CA TYR A 112 6.31 5.91 0.43
C TYR A 112 5.39 7.10 0.20
N LEU A 113 4.21 6.84 -0.34
CA LEU A 113 3.20 7.83 -0.67
C LEU A 113 2.20 7.95 0.50
N ARG A 114 2.66 8.58 1.57
CA ARG A 114 1.93 8.67 2.84
C ARG A 114 0.74 9.62 2.78
N ASP A 115 0.92 10.75 2.15
CA ASP A 115 -0.04 11.86 2.19
C ASP A 115 -0.93 11.88 0.94
N THR A 116 -2.11 12.51 1.06
CA THR A 116 -2.97 12.76 -0.11
C THR A 116 -2.23 13.59 -1.14
N GLY A 117 -2.28 13.16 -2.40
CA GLY A 117 -1.61 13.89 -3.45
C GLY A 117 -1.57 13.16 -4.79
N VAL A 118 -0.99 13.83 -5.78
CA VAL A 118 -0.73 13.30 -7.11
C VAL A 118 0.77 13.07 -7.26
N TYR A 119 1.16 11.85 -7.61
CA TYR A 119 2.54 11.41 -7.68
C TYR A 119 2.82 10.78 -9.04
N ASN A 120 3.68 11.41 -9.82
CA ASN A 120 4.08 10.89 -11.12
C ASN A 120 5.33 10.03 -10.96
N ILE A 121 5.21 8.74 -11.24
CA ILE A 121 6.31 7.78 -11.21
C ILE A 121 6.32 7.06 -12.56
N HIS A 122 7.35 7.30 -13.35
CA HIS A 122 7.45 6.82 -14.74
C HIS A 122 6.26 7.28 -15.60
N ASN A 123 5.55 6.35 -16.23
CA ASN A 123 4.35 6.60 -17.04
C ASN A 123 3.05 6.52 -16.21
N LEU A 124 3.13 6.36 -14.91
CA LEU A 124 1.97 6.20 -14.04
C LEU A 124 1.72 7.49 -13.23
N THR A 125 0.47 7.88 -13.16
CA THR A 125 -0.02 8.97 -12.29
C THR A 125 -0.77 8.36 -11.12
N PHE A 126 -0.07 8.18 -9.99
CA PHE A 126 -0.69 7.72 -8.76
C PHE A 126 -1.39 8.86 -8.02
N VAL A 127 -2.60 8.62 -7.60
CA VAL A 127 -3.38 9.56 -6.78
C VAL A 127 -3.72 8.88 -5.46
N VAL A 128 -3.13 9.38 -4.39
CA VAL A 128 -3.31 8.79 -3.06
C VAL A 128 -4.49 9.45 -2.36
N TYR A 129 -5.44 8.63 -1.96
CA TYR A 129 -6.48 8.97 -1.01
C TYR A 129 -6.04 8.51 0.38
N SER A 130 -5.24 9.35 1.03
CA SER A 130 -4.68 9.00 2.34
C SER A 130 -5.77 8.91 3.40
N ILE A 131 -5.75 7.83 4.18
CA ILE A 131 -6.62 7.66 5.35
C ILE A 131 -6.28 8.62 6.51
N LEU A 132 -5.14 9.30 6.43
CA LEU A 132 -4.72 10.34 7.38
C LEU A 132 -5.37 11.70 7.08
N ASP A 133 -6.05 11.81 5.95
CA ASP A 133 -6.67 13.05 5.50
C ASP A 133 -8.20 12.91 5.38
N ARG A 134 -8.86 14.04 5.25
CA ARG A 134 -10.31 14.10 5.07
C ARG A 134 -10.65 13.87 3.60
N LYS A 135 -11.76 13.18 3.34
CA LYS A 135 -12.27 12.89 2.00
C LYS A 135 -12.43 14.16 1.13
N GLU A 136 -12.77 15.29 1.77
CA GLU A 136 -12.96 16.58 1.10
C GLU A 136 -11.68 17.12 0.44
N ASN A 137 -10.51 16.65 0.90
CA ASN A 137 -9.21 17.03 0.36
C ASN A 137 -8.74 16.12 -0.77
N TRP A 138 -9.44 15.02 -1.04
CA TRP A 138 -9.03 14.08 -2.07
C TRP A 138 -9.26 14.64 -3.48
N PRO A 139 -8.25 14.61 -4.34
CA PRO A 139 -8.38 15.09 -5.71
C PRO A 139 -9.38 14.25 -6.51
N LYS A 140 -10.22 14.90 -7.31
CA LYS A 140 -11.15 14.18 -8.19
C LYS A 140 -10.42 13.71 -9.45
N GLY A 141 -10.66 12.48 -9.89
CA GLY A 141 -9.99 11.89 -11.05
C GLY A 141 -10.14 12.71 -12.32
N ASP A 142 -11.32 13.33 -12.54
CA ASP A 142 -11.59 14.16 -13.71
C ASP A 142 -10.79 15.49 -13.75
N THR A 143 -10.27 15.91 -12.59
CA THR A 143 -9.50 17.17 -12.48
C THR A 143 -8.00 16.97 -12.62
N ILE A 144 -7.56 15.74 -12.79
CA ILE A 144 -6.14 15.38 -12.83
C ILE A 144 -5.72 15.08 -14.25
N ASP A 145 -4.68 15.77 -14.71
CA ASP A 145 -4.01 15.47 -15.96
C ASP A 145 -2.99 14.35 -15.75
N GLY A 146 -2.92 13.42 -16.69
CA GLY A 146 -1.94 12.32 -16.65
C GLY A 146 -2.37 11.13 -17.49
N GLU A 147 -1.38 10.39 -17.94
CA GLU A 147 -1.58 9.06 -18.52
C GLU A 147 -1.67 8.04 -17.40
N HIS A 148 -2.51 7.01 -17.55
CA HIS A 148 -2.68 5.93 -16.60
C HIS A 148 -2.86 6.41 -15.15
N LYS A 149 -4.00 7.08 -14.91
CA LYS A 149 -4.39 7.57 -13.59
C LYS A 149 -4.85 6.42 -12.69
N ILE A 150 -4.09 6.16 -11.64
CA ILE A 150 -4.36 5.06 -10.71
C ILE A 150 -4.64 5.63 -9.32
N CYS A 151 -5.85 5.41 -8.81
CA CYS A 151 -6.18 5.77 -7.43
C CYS A 151 -5.63 4.70 -6.46
N LEU A 152 -4.93 5.13 -5.43
CA LEU A 152 -4.44 4.29 -4.34
C LEU A 152 -5.22 4.61 -3.07
N PHE A 153 -5.90 3.61 -2.52
CA PHE A 153 -6.71 3.78 -1.33
C PHE A 153 -6.66 2.56 -0.43
N HIS A 154 -6.61 2.78 0.88
CA HIS A 154 -6.74 1.73 1.88
C HIS A 154 -7.95 2.03 2.76
N GLY A 155 -9.02 1.29 2.59
CA GLY A 155 -10.23 1.46 3.38
C GLY A 155 -11.43 0.69 2.82
N PRO A 156 -12.52 0.61 3.62
CA PRO A 156 -13.70 -0.13 3.26
C PRO A 156 -14.49 0.60 2.16
N VAL A 157 -14.78 -0.09 1.07
CA VAL A 157 -15.67 0.41 0.02
C VAL A 157 -17.03 -0.26 0.16
N ASN A 158 -18.11 0.53 0.05
CA ASN A 158 -19.48 0.02 0.17
C ASN A 158 -19.73 -1.13 -0.81
N ASP A 159 -20.58 -2.06 -0.40
CA ASP A 159 -20.96 -3.27 -1.14
C ASP A 159 -19.82 -4.26 -1.43
N SER A 160 -18.59 -3.97 -0.98
CA SER A 160 -17.50 -4.94 -1.03
C SER A 160 -17.81 -6.16 -0.17
N LYS A 161 -17.45 -7.34 -0.67
CA LYS A 161 -17.73 -8.60 0.02
C LYS A 161 -16.42 -9.24 0.50
N THR A 162 -16.36 -9.54 1.79
CA THR A 162 -15.21 -10.22 2.41
C THR A 162 -15.19 -11.73 2.11
N ASP A 163 -14.11 -12.42 2.42
CA ASP A 163 -13.95 -13.89 2.28
C ASP A 163 -15.08 -14.69 2.93
N VAL A 164 -15.51 -14.25 4.12
CA VAL A 164 -16.57 -14.90 4.90
C VAL A 164 -17.98 -14.51 4.45
N GLY A 165 -18.09 -13.75 3.37
CA GLY A 165 -19.37 -13.35 2.79
C GLY A 165 -20.03 -12.14 3.44
N TYR A 166 -19.37 -11.47 4.38
CA TYR A 166 -19.86 -10.21 4.95
C TYR A 166 -19.81 -9.11 3.87
N ILE A 167 -20.91 -8.37 3.74
CA ILE A 167 -21.01 -7.23 2.83
C ILE A 167 -20.68 -5.98 3.64
N VAL A 168 -19.70 -5.23 3.18
CA VAL A 168 -19.30 -3.96 3.80
C VAL A 168 -20.40 -2.94 3.58
N SER A 169 -20.95 -2.41 4.67
CA SER A 169 -21.89 -1.31 4.65
C SER A 169 -21.18 -0.03 5.05
N SER A 170 -20.70 0.70 4.08
CA SER A 170 -20.04 1.99 4.27
C SER A 170 -20.78 3.07 3.49
N ASN A 171 -21.48 3.95 4.18
CA ASN A 171 -22.12 5.11 3.53
C ASN A 171 -21.10 6.20 3.13
N SER A 172 -19.83 6.04 3.50
CA SER A 172 -18.81 7.07 3.34
C SER A 172 -17.94 6.87 2.10
N PHE A 173 -17.71 5.61 1.69
CA PHE A 173 -16.81 5.26 0.62
C PHE A 173 -17.52 4.36 -0.39
N THR A 174 -17.97 4.95 -1.47
CA THR A 174 -18.70 4.28 -2.56
C THR A 174 -17.80 4.23 -3.80
N GLU A 175 -18.13 3.39 -4.77
CA GLU A 175 -17.34 3.23 -5.99
C GLU A 175 -17.22 4.50 -6.82
N GLU A 176 -18.21 5.42 -6.73
CA GLU A 176 -18.18 6.70 -7.44
C GLU A 176 -17.01 7.60 -7.03
N MET A 177 -16.40 7.35 -5.89
CA MET A 177 -15.19 8.10 -5.48
C MET A 177 -14.01 7.85 -6.43
N PHE A 178 -14.06 6.79 -7.21
CA PHE A 178 -13.01 6.43 -8.17
C PHE A 178 -13.32 6.86 -9.61
N ASP A 179 -14.39 7.63 -9.83
CA ASP A 179 -14.71 8.15 -11.16
C ASP A 179 -13.58 9.02 -11.70
N GLY A 180 -13.32 8.89 -12.99
CA GLY A 180 -12.25 9.61 -13.67
C GLY A 180 -10.84 9.01 -13.54
N PHE A 181 -10.71 7.84 -12.87
CA PHE A 181 -9.48 7.05 -12.85
C PHE A 181 -9.57 5.87 -13.82
N ASP A 182 -8.42 5.45 -14.34
CA ASP A 182 -8.33 4.25 -15.19
C ASP A 182 -8.38 2.97 -14.35
N MET A 183 -7.92 3.06 -13.09
CA MET A 183 -7.87 1.95 -12.15
C MET A 183 -7.86 2.45 -10.70
N ALA A 184 -8.37 1.64 -9.78
CA ALA A 184 -8.18 1.80 -8.35
C ALA A 184 -7.51 0.54 -7.77
N LEU A 185 -6.45 0.73 -6.98
CA LEU A 185 -5.75 -0.34 -6.27
C LEU A 185 -6.00 -0.19 -4.77
N LEU A 186 -6.68 -1.17 -4.19
CA LEU A 186 -7.28 -1.07 -2.86
C LEU A 186 -6.62 -2.03 -1.85
N GLY A 187 -6.66 -1.68 -0.56
CA GLY A 187 -6.40 -2.54 0.59
C GLY A 187 -7.58 -2.50 1.59
N ASP A 188 -7.46 -3.18 2.75
CA ASP A 188 -8.45 -3.30 3.84
C ASP A 188 -9.53 -4.38 3.63
N ILE A 189 -9.89 -4.71 2.40
CA ILE A 189 -10.90 -5.73 2.15
C ILE A 189 -10.22 -7.08 1.94
N HIS A 190 -10.20 -7.89 2.99
CA HIS A 190 -9.62 -9.23 2.95
C HIS A 190 -10.48 -10.17 2.11
N LYS A 191 -10.18 -10.25 0.82
CA LYS A 191 -10.79 -11.20 -0.10
C LYS A 191 -9.72 -11.82 -0.98
N ARG A 192 -9.71 -13.15 -1.04
CA ARG A 192 -8.84 -13.93 -1.93
C ARG A 192 -9.54 -14.27 -3.23
#